data_b804ae3139adedadccef495b386c80db
#
_entry.id   b804ae3139adedadccef495b386c80db
#
_cell.length_a   1.000
_cell.length_b   1.000
_cell.length_c   1.000
_cell.angle_alpha   90.00
_cell.angle_beta   90.00
_cell.angle_gamma   90.00
#
_symmetry.space_group_name_H-M   'P 1'
#
loop_
_entity.id
_entity.type
_entity.pdbx_description
1 polymer ?
#
loop_
_entity_poly.entity_id
_entity_poly.type
_entity_poly.pdbx_seq_one_letter_code
_entity_poly.pdbx_strand_id
1 'polypeptide(L)'
;MFMYVPAFHFTAVRGCRRYLYRAVDEDGGVHTFEADNCCALLTPIWAELPEGTVRLTVTALLADGSEYAPVGARTFFKSASFPEETPPALYSYSECASRAYRFAMSQGFIQHWLKYGTPDPAYDLNVYPSKMISSMVDAMLSYARLCPEAADDALKIVVNAADYLISITPRDNVPLSDLPPTYYLDFCPDPEKYGIITANWRAAESKVGTMMMIYPAQVGLMYLNVEHVTGDPKYLEEALKIGQYYMDTVQPNGSWHLQRSCKTGEPIAPNYVSPLVDIVPFLTALHRRTEDERWRALSENAVNYVLNTQLRTYNWEAQFEDTAVCADYVNLTHFSAVALATYFAEFYADEPERMKTARELMRYAEDQFVVWKRPYSVASRDNSSWHTPCALEQYFWYVPIDSSTAGIAQGFLAMYKAGGGDLYLAKARALMDQMTRMQREDGRIPTHWMNTEEAEKNFWFNCMFYSCRVLEMMAEYQDTEL
;
A
#
# COMPACT_ATOMS: atom_id res chain seq x y z
N MET A 1 6.13 13.11 -12.31
CA MET A 1 7.41 13.09 -11.57
C MET A 1 8.20 11.90 -12.06
N PHE A 2 9.53 12.04 -12.24
CA PHE A 2 10.39 10.93 -12.68
C PHE A 2 11.74 11.01 -12.00
N MET A 3 12.13 9.91 -11.39
CA MET A 3 13.46 9.68 -10.84
C MET A 3 14.33 8.96 -11.87
N TYR A 4 13.71 8.06 -12.61
CA TYR A 4 14.34 7.28 -13.68
C TYR A 4 14.08 7.90 -15.05
N VAL A 5 14.92 7.57 -16.01
CA VAL A 5 14.86 8.13 -17.36
C VAL A 5 13.52 7.79 -18.03
N PRO A 6 12.67 8.77 -18.34
CA PRO A 6 11.41 8.53 -19.03
C PRO A 6 11.56 8.49 -20.56
N ALA A 7 10.56 7.88 -21.21
CA ALA A 7 10.25 8.11 -22.63
C ALA A 7 8.82 8.65 -22.71
N PHE A 8 8.61 9.65 -23.55
CA PHE A 8 7.28 10.17 -23.83
C PHE A 8 6.82 9.78 -25.21
N HIS A 9 5.62 9.26 -25.30
CA HIS A 9 5.03 8.89 -26.59
C HIS A 9 4.42 10.14 -27.25
N PHE A 10 4.86 10.43 -28.48
CA PHE A 10 4.31 11.44 -29.35
C PHE A 10 3.84 10.83 -30.69
N THR A 11 2.92 11.51 -31.36
CA THR A 11 2.46 11.06 -32.68
C THR A 11 3.51 11.37 -33.74
N ALA A 12 3.90 10.33 -34.48
CA ALA A 12 4.90 10.49 -35.57
C ALA A 12 4.38 11.39 -36.69
N VAL A 13 5.26 12.22 -37.23
CA VAL A 13 4.97 13.06 -38.41
C VAL A 13 5.24 12.24 -39.67
N ARG A 14 4.25 12.16 -40.58
CA ARG A 14 4.34 11.39 -41.81
C ARG A 14 5.53 11.82 -42.65
N GLY A 15 6.38 10.87 -43.03
CA GLY A 15 7.55 11.13 -43.85
C GLY A 15 8.81 11.58 -43.12
N CYS A 16 8.73 11.87 -41.83
CA CYS A 16 9.89 12.20 -41.01
C CYS A 16 10.43 10.97 -40.28
N ARG A 17 11.74 10.89 -40.19
CA ARG A 17 12.48 9.80 -39.51
C ARG A 17 13.48 10.33 -38.48
N ARG A 18 13.58 11.65 -38.28
CA ARG A 18 14.48 12.30 -37.34
C ARG A 18 13.70 13.31 -36.54
N TYR A 19 13.99 13.39 -35.25
CA TYR A 19 13.31 14.24 -34.29
C TYR A 19 14.31 14.91 -33.36
N LEU A 20 14.19 16.23 -33.20
CA LEU A 20 14.96 17.00 -32.25
C LEU A 20 14.19 17.06 -30.92
N TYR A 21 14.80 16.57 -29.88
CA TYR A 21 14.34 16.69 -28.49
C TYR A 21 15.05 17.88 -27.86
N ARG A 22 14.28 18.80 -27.30
CA ARG A 22 14.79 19.99 -26.61
C ARG A 22 14.13 20.08 -25.25
N ALA A 23 14.91 19.89 -24.18
CA ALA A 23 14.51 20.08 -22.79
C ALA A 23 15.04 21.43 -22.29
N VAL A 24 14.19 22.18 -21.60
CA VAL A 24 14.54 23.44 -20.93
C VAL A 24 14.22 23.27 -19.47
N ASP A 25 15.23 23.46 -18.61
CA ASP A 25 15.09 23.38 -17.16
C ASP A 25 14.57 24.69 -16.54
N GLU A 26 14.38 24.71 -15.22
CA GLU A 26 13.85 25.88 -14.49
C GLU A 26 14.75 27.10 -14.60
N ASP A 27 16.06 26.93 -14.73
CA ASP A 27 17.06 27.99 -14.82
C ASP A 27 17.25 28.49 -16.26
N GLY A 28 16.54 27.89 -17.22
CA GLY A 28 16.62 28.24 -18.64
C GLY A 28 17.75 27.53 -19.38
N GLY A 29 18.42 26.54 -18.75
CA GLY A 29 19.40 25.67 -19.40
C GLY A 29 18.73 24.85 -20.50
N VAL A 30 19.41 24.68 -21.64
CA VAL A 30 18.88 24.01 -22.84
C VAL A 30 19.69 22.76 -23.12
N HIS A 31 19.03 21.61 -23.13
CA HIS A 31 19.60 20.30 -23.38
C HIS A 31 18.95 19.68 -24.62
N THR A 32 19.73 19.22 -25.58
CA THR A 32 19.18 18.73 -26.86
C THR A 32 19.82 17.42 -27.30
N PHE A 33 19.03 16.58 -27.97
CA PHE A 33 19.53 15.44 -28.72
C PHE A 33 18.59 15.10 -29.87
N GLU A 34 19.09 14.33 -30.83
CA GLU A 34 18.30 13.81 -31.93
C GLU A 34 18.03 12.32 -31.78
N ALA A 35 16.88 11.88 -32.27
CA ALA A 35 16.47 10.47 -32.30
C ALA A 35 15.76 10.12 -33.58
N ASP A 36 15.79 8.83 -33.94
CA ASP A 36 15.17 8.28 -35.16
C ASP A 36 13.67 7.99 -34.98
N ASN A 37 13.11 8.30 -33.80
CA ASN A 37 11.70 8.08 -33.49
C ASN A 37 11.17 9.15 -32.52
N CYS A 38 9.84 9.26 -32.45
CA CYS A 38 9.13 10.21 -31.60
C CYS A 38 8.78 9.66 -30.21
N CYS A 39 9.41 8.55 -29.79
CA CYS A 39 9.27 7.95 -28.46
C CYS A 39 10.65 7.53 -27.92
N ALA A 40 11.61 8.46 -27.89
CA ALA A 40 12.96 8.17 -27.44
C ALA A 40 13.10 8.38 -25.92
N LEU A 41 13.95 7.53 -25.30
CA LEU A 41 14.38 7.74 -23.92
C LEU A 41 15.22 9.03 -23.82
N LEU A 42 15.05 9.78 -22.74
CA LEU A 42 15.85 11.00 -22.47
C LEU A 42 17.28 10.69 -21.98
N THR A 43 17.75 9.44 -22.09
CA THR A 43 19.09 9.01 -21.65
C THR A 43 20.22 9.95 -22.10
N PRO A 44 20.25 10.49 -23.35
CA PRO A 44 21.36 11.33 -23.77
C PRO A 44 21.57 12.61 -22.98
N ILE A 45 20.50 13.13 -22.38
CA ILE A 45 20.53 14.40 -21.62
C ILE A 45 20.19 14.23 -20.15
N TRP A 46 19.77 13.03 -19.71
CA TRP A 46 19.23 12.83 -18.36
C TRP A 46 20.19 13.18 -17.24
N ALA A 47 21.46 12.83 -17.39
CA ALA A 47 22.49 13.12 -16.38
C ALA A 47 22.79 14.62 -16.25
N GLU A 48 22.57 15.40 -17.32
CA GLU A 48 22.85 16.84 -17.38
C GLU A 48 21.66 17.68 -16.88
N LEU A 49 20.44 17.12 -16.90
CA LEU A 49 19.27 17.81 -16.39
C LEU A 49 19.36 17.95 -14.86
N PRO A 50 19.15 19.16 -14.30
CA PRO A 50 19.04 19.33 -12.85
C PRO A 50 17.74 18.70 -12.32
N GLU A 51 17.67 18.52 -10.99
CA GLU A 51 16.40 18.26 -10.29
C GLU A 51 15.51 19.49 -10.43
N GLY A 52 14.22 19.30 -10.72
CA GLY A 52 13.29 20.41 -10.90
C GLY A 52 12.36 20.23 -12.11
N THR A 53 11.64 21.29 -12.45
CA THR A 53 10.69 21.29 -13.57
C THR A 53 11.42 21.40 -14.90
N VAL A 54 11.09 20.48 -15.80
CA VAL A 54 11.67 20.41 -17.15
C VAL A 54 10.55 20.51 -18.18
N ARG A 55 10.71 21.40 -19.17
CA ARG A 55 9.84 21.52 -20.34
C ARG A 55 10.49 20.86 -21.55
N LEU A 56 9.97 19.72 -21.96
CA LEU A 56 10.39 19.01 -23.18
C LEU A 56 9.55 19.44 -24.37
N THR A 57 10.21 19.74 -25.50
CA THR A 57 9.59 19.91 -26.81
C THR A 57 10.22 18.96 -27.80
N VAL A 58 9.42 18.44 -28.73
CA VAL A 58 9.88 17.56 -29.80
C VAL A 58 9.49 18.15 -31.14
N THR A 59 10.44 18.24 -32.06
CA THR A 59 10.27 18.79 -33.40
C THR A 59 10.74 17.76 -34.43
N ALA A 60 9.95 17.54 -35.48
CA ALA A 60 10.33 16.68 -36.61
C ALA A 60 11.33 17.43 -37.51
N LEU A 61 12.34 16.72 -38.00
CA LEU A 61 13.39 17.25 -38.88
C LEU A 61 13.24 16.74 -40.33
N LEU A 62 13.61 17.60 -41.27
CA LEU A 62 13.81 17.23 -42.68
C LEU A 62 15.12 16.45 -42.85
N ALA A 63 15.35 15.92 -44.07
CA ALA A 63 16.55 15.14 -44.40
C ALA A 63 17.84 15.97 -44.30
N ASP A 64 17.75 17.30 -44.53
CA ASP A 64 18.87 18.26 -44.39
C ASP A 64 19.13 18.70 -42.94
N GLY A 65 18.31 18.20 -41.98
CA GLY A 65 18.42 18.56 -40.55
C GLY A 65 17.65 19.82 -40.13
N SER A 66 17.01 20.50 -41.09
CA SER A 66 16.17 21.68 -40.75
C SER A 66 14.88 21.25 -40.02
N GLU A 67 14.39 22.12 -39.12
CA GLU A 67 13.12 21.91 -38.43
C GLU A 67 11.95 22.00 -39.41
N TYR A 68 11.06 20.99 -39.34
CA TYR A 68 9.90 20.87 -40.24
C TYR A 68 8.59 21.20 -39.54
N ALA A 69 8.29 20.50 -38.45
CA ALA A 69 7.00 20.62 -37.75
C ALA A 69 7.13 20.30 -36.25
N PRO A 70 6.45 21.04 -35.37
CA PRO A 70 6.35 20.67 -33.97
C PRO A 70 5.55 19.37 -33.84
N VAL A 71 6.05 18.46 -33.01
CA VAL A 71 5.42 17.16 -32.70
C VAL A 71 4.60 17.27 -31.43
N GLY A 72 5.14 17.89 -30.39
CA GLY A 72 4.47 18.09 -29.13
C GLY A 72 5.39 18.57 -28.00
N ALA A 73 4.79 18.75 -26.84
CA ALA A 73 5.50 19.16 -25.64
C ALA A 73 4.99 18.38 -24.41
N ARG A 74 5.86 18.27 -23.40
CA ARG A 74 5.54 17.74 -22.06
C ARG A 74 6.27 18.58 -21.01
N THR A 75 5.62 18.79 -19.89
CA THR A 75 6.27 19.32 -18.70
C THR A 75 6.30 18.22 -17.65
N PHE A 76 7.45 17.98 -17.05
CA PHE A 76 7.61 16.99 -16.01
C PHE A 76 8.57 17.51 -14.93
N PHE A 77 8.59 16.84 -13.79
CA PHE A 77 9.53 17.11 -12.71
C PHE A 77 10.56 15.99 -12.62
N LYS A 78 11.84 16.32 -12.69
CA LYS A 78 12.94 15.40 -12.42
C LYS A 78 13.18 15.36 -10.92
N SER A 79 12.91 14.22 -10.30
CA SER A 79 13.10 14.00 -8.86
C SER A 79 14.53 13.58 -8.54
N ALA A 80 14.93 13.85 -7.29
CA ALA A 80 16.17 13.32 -6.74
C ALA A 80 16.17 11.79 -6.75
N SER A 81 17.28 11.19 -7.12
CA SER A 81 17.56 9.77 -6.93
C SER A 81 17.87 9.46 -5.47
N PHE A 82 17.96 8.16 -5.13
CA PHE A 82 18.37 7.74 -3.80
C PHE A 82 19.72 8.35 -3.44
N PRO A 83 19.83 9.11 -2.32
CA PRO A 83 21.05 9.80 -1.94
C PRO A 83 22.11 8.85 -1.37
N GLU A 84 23.36 9.26 -1.39
CA GLU A 84 24.47 8.51 -0.78
C GLU A 84 24.36 8.43 0.76
N GLU A 85 23.80 9.50 1.37
CA GLU A 85 23.58 9.59 2.81
C GLU A 85 22.13 9.89 3.12
N THR A 86 21.58 9.20 4.12
CA THR A 86 20.25 9.40 4.68
C THR A 86 20.34 9.65 6.18
N PRO A 87 19.39 10.42 6.76
CA PRO A 87 19.37 10.61 8.21
C PRO A 87 19.25 9.26 8.94
N PRO A 88 20.11 8.98 9.95
CA PRO A 88 20.06 7.72 10.69
C PRO A 88 18.79 7.60 11.55
N ALA A 89 18.48 6.38 11.97
CA ALA A 89 17.42 6.12 12.94
C ALA A 89 17.69 6.84 14.27
N LEU A 90 16.61 7.24 14.97
CA LEU A 90 16.67 7.78 16.33
C LEU A 90 16.61 6.69 17.40
N TYR A 91 16.00 5.55 17.07
CA TYR A 91 15.79 4.41 17.97
C TYR A 91 16.05 3.12 17.21
N SER A 92 16.26 2.02 17.95
CA SER A 92 16.14 0.72 17.29
C SER A 92 14.72 0.49 16.76
N TYR A 93 14.60 -0.25 15.66
CA TYR A 93 13.29 -0.52 15.07
C TYR A 93 12.37 -1.26 16.05
N SER A 94 12.92 -2.20 16.83
CA SER A 94 12.17 -2.90 17.88
C SER A 94 11.70 -1.96 19.00
N GLU A 95 12.53 -0.98 19.38
CA GLU A 95 12.13 0.01 20.38
C GLU A 95 11.04 0.94 19.83
N CYS A 96 11.19 1.41 18.58
CA CYS A 96 10.18 2.23 17.91
C CYS A 96 8.83 1.51 17.86
N ALA A 97 8.79 0.25 17.44
CA ALA A 97 7.58 -0.57 17.42
C ALA A 97 7.00 -0.76 18.83
N SER A 98 7.82 -1.09 19.82
CA SER A 98 7.38 -1.28 21.21
C SER A 98 6.76 -0.01 21.81
N ARG A 99 7.35 1.16 21.53
CA ARG A 99 6.80 2.46 21.97
C ARG A 99 5.43 2.72 21.34
N ALA A 100 5.27 2.43 20.05
CA ALA A 100 4.00 2.61 19.34
C ALA A 100 2.91 1.65 19.86
N TYR A 101 3.25 0.42 20.16
CA TYR A 101 2.30 -0.51 20.78
C TYR A 101 1.92 -0.12 22.21
N ARG A 102 2.86 0.39 23.04
CA ARG A 102 2.54 0.94 24.37
C ARG A 102 1.61 2.14 24.25
N PHE A 103 1.85 3.04 23.29
CA PHE A 103 0.94 4.13 23.00
C PHE A 103 -0.46 3.62 22.65
N ALA A 104 -0.58 2.64 21.74
CA ALA A 104 -1.86 2.03 21.40
C ALA A 104 -2.55 1.41 22.64
N MET A 105 -1.81 0.64 23.43
CA MET A 105 -2.33 0.00 24.64
C MET A 105 -2.83 1.01 25.67
N SER A 106 -2.29 2.24 25.71
CA SER A 106 -2.77 3.32 26.58
C SER A 106 -4.09 3.96 26.14
N GLN A 107 -4.58 3.67 24.93
CA GLN A 107 -5.76 4.32 24.38
C GLN A 107 -7.06 3.75 24.98
N GLY A 108 -8.01 4.65 25.24
CA GLY A 108 -9.29 4.28 25.87
C GLY A 108 -10.05 3.19 25.13
N PHE A 109 -10.09 3.23 23.82
CA PHE A 109 -10.78 2.22 23.00
C PHE A 109 -10.11 0.84 23.06
N ILE A 110 -8.77 0.77 23.17
CA ILE A 110 -8.05 -0.50 23.38
C ILE A 110 -8.34 -1.04 24.79
N GLN A 111 -8.29 -0.17 25.81
CA GLN A 111 -8.62 -0.53 27.21
C GLN A 111 -10.08 -0.99 27.34
N HIS A 112 -10.98 -0.50 26.48
CA HIS A 112 -12.37 -0.95 26.43
C HIS A 112 -12.47 -2.43 26.04
N TRP A 113 -11.70 -2.86 25.03
CA TRP A 113 -11.60 -4.28 24.64
C TRP A 113 -11.12 -5.16 25.81
N LEU A 114 -10.10 -4.71 26.54
CA LEU A 114 -9.58 -5.44 27.70
C LEU A 114 -10.63 -5.59 28.81
N LYS A 115 -11.39 -4.53 29.05
CA LYS A 115 -12.35 -4.47 30.16
C LYS A 115 -13.71 -5.12 29.83
N TYR A 116 -14.22 -4.88 28.64
CA TYR A 116 -15.60 -5.24 28.29
C TYR A 116 -15.71 -6.32 27.20
N GLY A 117 -14.64 -6.60 26.47
CA GLY A 117 -14.62 -7.58 25.39
C GLY A 117 -15.40 -7.17 24.13
N THR A 118 -15.72 -5.89 24.00
CA THR A 118 -16.50 -5.33 22.89
C THR A 118 -15.86 -4.03 22.37
N PRO A 119 -16.18 -3.57 21.15
CA PRO A 119 -15.69 -2.30 20.67
C PRO A 119 -16.20 -1.13 21.54
N ASP A 120 -15.36 -0.11 21.71
CA ASP A 120 -15.74 1.12 22.40
C ASP A 120 -16.78 1.88 21.56
N PRO A 121 -18.00 2.14 22.09
CA PRO A 121 -19.00 2.90 21.37
C PRO A 121 -18.62 4.37 21.13
N ALA A 122 -17.58 4.88 21.79
CA ALA A 122 -17.07 6.23 21.58
C ALA A 122 -15.96 6.34 20.52
N TYR A 123 -15.54 5.23 19.92
CA TYR A 123 -14.49 5.23 18.89
C TYR A 123 -15.09 5.04 17.50
N ASP A 124 -15.14 6.12 16.72
CA ASP A 124 -15.86 6.18 15.43
C ASP A 124 -15.30 5.26 14.35
N LEU A 125 -14.00 4.93 14.36
CA LEU A 125 -13.40 4.03 13.38
C LEU A 125 -13.84 2.57 13.52
N ASN A 126 -14.54 2.20 14.61
CA ASN A 126 -15.17 0.88 14.73
C ASN A 126 -16.27 0.64 13.67
N VAL A 127 -16.68 1.67 12.91
CA VAL A 127 -17.54 1.53 11.72
C VAL A 127 -16.89 0.68 10.61
N TYR A 128 -15.55 0.45 10.67
CA TYR A 128 -14.77 -0.38 9.74
C TYR A 128 -14.22 -1.64 10.45
N PRO A 129 -15.07 -2.56 10.97
CA PRO A 129 -14.62 -3.60 11.89
C PRO A 129 -13.56 -4.53 11.28
N SER A 130 -13.75 -5.00 10.05
CA SER A 130 -12.79 -5.90 9.41
C SER A 130 -11.39 -5.27 9.29
N LYS A 131 -11.31 -4.00 8.92
CA LYS A 131 -10.06 -3.24 8.76
C LYS A 131 -9.40 -2.94 10.10
N MET A 132 -10.17 -2.39 11.04
CA MET A 132 -9.63 -1.88 12.30
C MET A 132 -9.34 -2.99 13.30
N ILE A 133 -10.23 -3.97 13.42
CA ILE A 133 -10.08 -5.05 14.40
C ILE A 133 -8.99 -6.02 13.95
N SER A 134 -8.92 -6.40 12.66
CA SER A 134 -7.85 -7.30 12.21
C SER A 134 -6.47 -6.70 12.42
N SER A 135 -6.29 -5.42 12.08
CA SER A 135 -5.03 -4.72 12.32
C SER A 135 -4.68 -4.61 13.80
N MET A 136 -5.66 -4.35 14.66
CA MET A 136 -5.47 -4.29 16.12
C MET A 136 -5.08 -5.66 16.68
N VAL A 137 -5.74 -6.72 16.26
CA VAL A 137 -5.44 -8.09 16.72
C VAL A 137 -4.00 -8.47 16.34
N ASP A 138 -3.60 -8.28 15.09
CA ASP A 138 -2.22 -8.56 14.66
C ASP A 138 -1.20 -7.72 15.44
N ALA A 139 -1.52 -6.45 15.73
CA ALA A 139 -0.67 -5.58 16.55
C ALA A 139 -0.55 -6.08 18.01
N MET A 140 -1.64 -6.54 18.60
CA MET A 140 -1.62 -7.07 19.97
C MET A 140 -0.89 -8.42 20.06
N LEU A 141 -0.94 -9.26 19.03
CA LEU A 141 -0.11 -10.46 18.92
C LEU A 141 1.39 -10.11 18.89
N SER A 142 1.77 -9.10 18.13
CA SER A 142 3.14 -8.60 18.08
C SER A 142 3.56 -7.98 19.41
N TYR A 143 2.69 -7.19 20.02
CA TYR A 143 2.94 -6.58 21.32
C TYR A 143 3.17 -7.61 22.42
N ALA A 144 2.35 -8.67 22.48
CA ALA A 144 2.52 -9.77 23.42
C ALA A 144 3.90 -10.45 23.29
N ARG A 145 4.42 -10.56 22.07
CA ARG A 145 5.75 -11.12 21.80
C ARG A 145 6.89 -10.19 22.22
N LEU A 146 6.76 -8.90 21.93
CA LEU A 146 7.79 -7.89 22.21
C LEU A 146 7.83 -7.44 23.67
N CYS A 147 6.70 -7.50 24.38
CA CYS A 147 6.51 -7.04 25.74
C CYS A 147 5.88 -8.15 26.59
N PRO A 148 6.66 -9.15 27.05
CA PRO A 148 6.14 -10.30 27.78
C PRO A 148 5.34 -9.94 29.04
N GLU A 149 5.67 -8.80 29.67
CA GLU A 149 4.96 -8.29 30.84
C GLU A 149 3.50 -7.88 30.57
N ALA A 150 3.17 -7.60 29.31
CA ALA A 150 1.83 -7.22 28.87
C ALA A 150 1.12 -8.33 28.08
N ALA A 151 1.72 -9.52 27.95
CA ALA A 151 1.25 -10.57 27.06
C ALA A 151 -0.16 -11.04 27.40
N ASP A 152 -0.48 -11.24 28.69
CA ASP A 152 -1.80 -11.73 29.11
C ASP A 152 -2.92 -10.75 28.73
N ASP A 153 -2.72 -9.46 28.97
CA ASP A 153 -3.68 -8.43 28.61
C ASP A 153 -3.83 -8.29 27.09
N ALA A 154 -2.73 -8.32 26.34
CA ALA A 154 -2.74 -8.26 24.89
C ALA A 154 -3.46 -9.48 24.28
N LEU A 155 -3.17 -10.68 24.76
CA LEU A 155 -3.83 -11.90 24.28
C LEU A 155 -5.32 -11.95 24.64
N LYS A 156 -5.71 -11.39 25.77
CA LYS A 156 -7.13 -11.25 26.12
C LYS A 156 -7.86 -10.30 25.14
N ILE A 157 -7.23 -9.20 24.72
CA ILE A 157 -7.79 -8.32 23.69
C ILE A 157 -7.90 -9.08 22.37
N VAL A 158 -6.87 -9.82 21.97
CA VAL A 158 -6.86 -10.65 20.74
C VAL A 158 -8.07 -11.57 20.69
N VAL A 159 -8.28 -12.38 21.72
CA VAL A 159 -9.40 -13.33 21.76
C VAL A 159 -10.74 -12.62 21.74
N ASN A 160 -10.92 -11.60 22.58
CA ASN A 160 -12.17 -10.83 22.64
C ASN A 160 -12.52 -10.20 21.25
N ALA A 161 -11.54 -9.60 20.60
CA ALA A 161 -11.75 -8.91 19.33
C ALA A 161 -11.98 -9.88 18.16
N ALA A 162 -11.25 -11.00 18.12
CA ALA A 162 -11.46 -12.04 17.11
C ALA A 162 -12.84 -12.70 17.28
N ASP A 163 -13.25 -13.02 18.51
CA ASP A 163 -14.56 -13.59 18.81
C ASP A 163 -15.70 -12.61 18.49
N TYR A 164 -15.49 -11.32 18.74
CA TYR A 164 -16.45 -10.30 18.34
C TYR A 164 -16.66 -10.29 16.82
N LEU A 165 -15.60 -10.32 16.00
CA LEU A 165 -15.73 -10.40 14.55
C LEU A 165 -16.51 -11.64 14.10
N ILE A 166 -16.26 -12.80 14.75
CA ILE A 166 -17.05 -14.02 14.51
C ILE A 166 -18.53 -13.76 14.80
N SER A 167 -18.83 -13.08 15.94
CA SER A 167 -20.21 -12.85 16.39
C SER A 167 -21.03 -11.95 15.48
N ILE A 168 -20.38 -10.98 14.80
CA ILE A 168 -21.05 -10.05 13.88
C ILE A 168 -21.01 -10.51 12.42
N THR A 169 -20.34 -11.61 12.12
CA THR A 169 -20.27 -12.19 10.78
C THR A 169 -21.61 -12.83 10.41
N PRO A 170 -22.27 -12.41 9.32
CA PRO A 170 -23.54 -13.00 8.89
C PRO A 170 -23.40 -14.49 8.61
N ARG A 171 -24.43 -15.28 8.99
CA ARG A 171 -24.51 -16.73 8.78
C ARG A 171 -25.76 -17.09 8.01
N ASP A 172 -25.78 -18.29 7.46
CA ASP A 172 -26.98 -18.93 6.86
C ASP A 172 -27.71 -18.16 5.75
N ASN A 173 -27.68 -18.68 4.55
CA ASN A 173 -28.54 -18.35 3.40
C ASN A 173 -28.66 -16.86 2.99
N VAL A 174 -27.76 -16.01 3.45
CA VAL A 174 -27.64 -14.65 2.95
C VAL A 174 -26.50 -14.54 1.94
N PRO A 175 -26.60 -13.69 0.93
CA PRO A 175 -25.46 -13.38 0.09
C PRO A 175 -24.28 -12.92 0.96
N LEU A 176 -23.07 -13.36 0.64
CA LEU A 176 -21.86 -13.02 1.41
C LEU A 176 -21.87 -13.55 2.87
N SER A 177 -22.60 -14.66 3.14
CA SER A 177 -22.48 -15.38 4.42
C SER A 177 -21.01 -15.76 4.68
N ASP A 178 -20.66 -15.88 5.96
CA ASP A 178 -19.32 -16.20 6.44
C ASP A 178 -18.23 -15.16 6.14
N LEU A 179 -18.58 -14.00 5.60
CA LEU A 179 -17.66 -12.87 5.44
C LEU A 179 -17.87 -11.81 6.51
N PRO A 180 -16.83 -11.43 7.27
CA PRO A 180 -16.90 -10.35 8.23
C PRO A 180 -17.24 -9.01 7.55
N PRO A 181 -18.13 -8.17 8.13
CA PRO A 181 -18.62 -6.97 7.48
C PRO A 181 -17.53 -5.90 7.32
N THR A 182 -17.51 -5.23 6.16
CA THR A 182 -16.63 -4.07 5.93
C THR A 182 -17.13 -2.86 6.72
N TYR A 183 -18.45 -2.63 6.72
CA TYR A 183 -19.11 -1.50 7.38
C TYR A 183 -20.13 -2.03 8.38
N TYR A 184 -20.08 -1.54 9.62
CA TYR A 184 -20.97 -2.00 10.69
C TYR A 184 -21.22 -0.88 11.70
N LEU A 185 -22.50 -0.47 11.84
CA LEU A 185 -22.90 0.63 12.71
C LEU A 185 -23.52 0.17 14.04
N ASP A 186 -24.01 -1.08 14.11
CA ASP A 186 -24.74 -1.59 15.27
C ASP A 186 -23.85 -1.80 16.51
N PHE A 187 -22.52 -1.57 16.39
CA PHE A 187 -21.64 -1.53 17.56
C PHE A 187 -21.98 -0.36 18.51
N CYS A 188 -22.61 0.71 17.99
CA CYS A 188 -23.05 1.88 18.77
C CYS A 188 -24.50 2.23 18.44
N PRO A 189 -25.46 1.73 19.25
CA PRO A 189 -26.88 2.00 19.03
C PRO A 189 -27.31 3.47 19.23
N ASP A 190 -26.52 4.28 19.94
CA ASP A 190 -26.80 5.68 20.22
C ASP A 190 -25.56 6.56 19.90
N PRO A 191 -25.24 6.77 18.61
CA PRO A 191 -24.03 7.49 18.20
C PRO A 191 -24.06 8.98 18.56
N GLU A 192 -25.24 9.59 18.71
CA GLU A 192 -25.39 11.00 19.15
C GLU A 192 -24.90 11.18 20.59
N LYS A 193 -25.24 10.24 21.48
CA LYS A 193 -24.82 10.23 22.88
C LYS A 193 -23.29 10.22 23.02
N TYR A 194 -22.61 9.51 22.14
CA TYR A 194 -21.15 9.38 22.17
C TYR A 194 -20.44 10.40 21.27
N GLY A 195 -21.18 11.21 20.51
CA GLY A 195 -20.62 12.26 19.66
C GLY A 195 -19.78 11.73 18.48
N ILE A 196 -20.07 10.50 18.02
CA ILE A 196 -19.28 9.81 16.96
C ILE A 196 -19.85 9.94 15.56
N ILE A 197 -20.86 10.81 15.33
CA ILE A 197 -21.37 11.11 13.99
C ILE A 197 -20.36 12.01 13.24
N THR A 198 -19.19 11.48 13.03
CA THR A 198 -18.06 12.12 12.33
C THR A 198 -18.16 11.96 10.82
N ALA A 199 -17.16 12.46 10.09
CA ALA A 199 -17.00 12.19 8.66
C ALA A 199 -16.87 10.69 8.37
N ASN A 200 -16.10 9.95 9.20
CA ASN A 200 -15.94 8.49 9.07
C ASN A 200 -17.26 7.75 9.27
N TRP A 201 -18.04 8.11 10.29
CA TRP A 201 -19.37 7.53 10.52
C TRP A 201 -20.28 7.71 9.30
N ARG A 202 -20.37 8.95 8.79
CA ARG A 202 -21.24 9.27 7.64
C ARG A 202 -20.78 8.57 6.35
N ALA A 203 -19.46 8.47 6.15
CA ALA A 203 -18.89 7.73 5.03
C ALA A 203 -19.25 6.23 5.10
N ALA A 204 -19.10 5.61 6.26
CA ALA A 204 -19.48 4.21 6.47
C ALA A 204 -20.99 4.00 6.34
N GLU A 205 -21.81 4.87 6.94
CA GLU A 205 -23.29 4.84 6.86
C GLU A 205 -23.76 4.82 5.40
N SER A 206 -23.16 5.63 4.54
CA SER A 206 -23.52 5.69 3.12
C SER A 206 -23.15 4.41 2.35
N LYS A 207 -22.29 3.54 2.92
CA LYS A 207 -21.78 2.31 2.31
C LYS A 207 -22.24 1.03 3.02
N VAL A 208 -23.05 1.14 4.08
CA VAL A 208 -23.64 -0.04 4.75
C VAL A 208 -24.38 -0.90 3.70
N GLY A 209 -24.18 -2.21 3.78
CA GLY A 209 -24.70 -3.15 2.79
C GLY A 209 -23.77 -3.35 1.58
N THR A 210 -22.58 -2.78 1.60
CA THR A 210 -21.50 -3.04 0.63
C THR A 210 -20.38 -3.82 1.30
N MET A 211 -19.84 -4.83 0.62
CA MET A 211 -18.64 -5.58 1.01
C MET A 211 -17.47 -5.21 0.12
N MET A 212 -16.36 -4.83 0.73
CA MET A 212 -15.07 -4.68 0.05
C MET A 212 -14.31 -5.99 0.15
N MET A 213 -14.03 -6.65 -0.98
CA MET A 213 -13.51 -8.01 -1.02
C MET A 213 -12.04 -8.17 -0.59
N ILE A 214 -11.32 -7.10 -0.31
CA ILE A 214 -9.98 -7.18 0.30
C ILE A 214 -10.04 -7.47 1.81
N TYR A 215 -11.02 -6.92 2.53
CA TYR A 215 -11.05 -6.98 3.99
C TYR A 215 -11.36 -8.36 4.59
N PRO A 216 -12.24 -9.19 4.03
CA PRO A 216 -12.38 -10.56 4.53
C PRO A 216 -11.06 -11.35 4.49
N ALA A 217 -10.19 -11.11 3.48
CA ALA A 217 -8.89 -11.74 3.40
C ALA A 217 -7.94 -11.28 4.53
N GLN A 218 -7.96 -9.98 4.88
CA GLN A 218 -7.21 -9.48 6.06
C GLN A 218 -7.67 -10.18 7.34
N VAL A 219 -8.99 -10.32 7.53
CA VAL A 219 -9.54 -11.02 8.69
C VAL A 219 -9.19 -12.50 8.67
N GLY A 220 -9.26 -13.16 7.51
CA GLY A 220 -8.84 -14.56 7.35
C GLY A 220 -7.38 -14.78 7.73
N LEU A 221 -6.48 -13.88 7.31
CA LEU A 221 -5.07 -13.93 7.69
C LEU A 221 -4.89 -13.72 9.20
N MET A 222 -5.60 -12.76 9.77
CA MET A 222 -5.63 -12.52 11.21
C MET A 222 -6.10 -13.77 11.97
N TYR A 223 -7.18 -14.45 11.54
CA TYR A 223 -7.64 -15.68 12.18
C TYR A 223 -6.57 -16.78 12.16
N LEU A 224 -5.82 -16.92 11.08
CA LEU A 224 -4.69 -17.87 11.04
C LEU A 224 -3.59 -17.52 12.05
N ASN A 225 -3.30 -16.21 12.23
CA ASN A 225 -2.35 -15.76 13.23
C ASN A 225 -2.85 -16.04 14.67
N VAL A 226 -4.14 -15.82 14.93
CA VAL A 226 -4.75 -16.11 16.24
C VAL A 226 -4.76 -17.60 16.51
N GLU A 227 -5.12 -18.44 15.54
CA GLU A 227 -5.07 -19.90 15.66
C GLU A 227 -3.66 -20.40 15.99
N HIS A 228 -2.66 -19.86 15.28
CA HIS A 228 -1.26 -20.21 15.52
C HIS A 228 -0.81 -19.95 16.97
N VAL A 229 -1.27 -18.87 17.58
CA VAL A 229 -0.88 -18.48 18.94
C VAL A 229 -1.72 -19.17 20.01
N THR A 230 -3.04 -19.30 19.78
CA THR A 230 -3.97 -19.84 20.79
C THR A 230 -4.15 -21.35 20.70
N GLY A 231 -3.91 -21.95 19.53
CA GLY A 231 -4.22 -23.35 19.24
C GLY A 231 -5.71 -23.65 19.13
N ASP A 232 -6.60 -22.64 19.16
CA ASP A 232 -8.04 -22.84 19.07
C ASP A 232 -8.46 -23.03 17.60
N PRO A 233 -8.95 -24.24 17.24
CA PRO A 233 -9.26 -24.59 15.85
C PRO A 233 -10.42 -23.77 15.25
N LYS A 234 -11.26 -23.13 16.06
CA LYS A 234 -12.37 -22.29 15.55
C LYS A 234 -11.90 -21.20 14.60
N TYR A 235 -10.71 -20.62 14.85
CA TYR A 235 -10.18 -19.56 14.00
C TYR A 235 -9.71 -20.08 12.63
N LEU A 236 -9.14 -21.31 12.59
CA LEU A 236 -8.85 -21.97 11.32
C LEU A 236 -10.14 -22.28 10.54
N GLU A 237 -11.19 -22.72 11.23
CA GLU A 237 -12.49 -22.99 10.61
C GLU A 237 -13.08 -21.73 9.98
N GLU A 238 -13.01 -20.58 10.65
CA GLU A 238 -13.45 -19.28 10.11
C GLU A 238 -12.61 -18.84 8.92
N ALA A 239 -11.29 -18.97 9.00
CA ALA A 239 -10.40 -18.66 7.87
C ALA A 239 -10.71 -19.54 6.64
N LEU A 240 -10.99 -20.84 6.85
CA LEU A 240 -11.36 -21.75 5.76
C LEU A 240 -12.68 -21.37 5.10
N LYS A 241 -13.69 -20.91 5.85
CA LYS A 241 -14.95 -20.41 5.28
C LYS A 241 -14.72 -19.21 4.38
N ILE A 242 -13.91 -18.24 4.82
CA ILE A 242 -13.53 -17.08 4.03
C ILE A 242 -12.79 -17.54 2.76
N GLY A 243 -11.81 -18.45 2.89
CA GLY A 243 -11.07 -18.99 1.74
C GLY A 243 -11.99 -19.71 0.74
N GLN A 244 -12.93 -20.51 1.23
CA GLN A 244 -13.90 -21.20 0.38
C GLN A 244 -14.76 -20.20 -0.40
N TYR A 245 -15.19 -19.10 0.23
CA TYR A 245 -15.91 -18.03 -0.48
C TYR A 245 -15.10 -17.46 -1.64
N TYR A 246 -13.80 -17.18 -1.45
CA TYR A 246 -12.95 -16.73 -2.54
C TYR A 246 -12.81 -17.76 -3.65
N MET A 247 -12.73 -19.03 -3.31
CA MET A 247 -12.68 -20.14 -4.29
C MET A 247 -13.96 -20.23 -5.11
N ASP A 248 -15.11 -20.08 -4.48
CA ASP A 248 -16.42 -20.20 -5.13
C ASP A 248 -16.77 -18.98 -5.99
N THR A 249 -16.13 -17.83 -5.75
CA THR A 249 -16.48 -16.54 -6.39
C THR A 249 -15.40 -15.97 -7.28
N VAL A 250 -14.29 -16.69 -7.48
CA VAL A 250 -13.25 -16.28 -8.42
C VAL A 250 -13.84 -16.18 -9.83
N GLN A 251 -13.52 -15.10 -10.53
CA GLN A 251 -13.93 -14.91 -11.92
C GLN A 251 -13.13 -15.84 -12.85
N PRO A 252 -13.64 -16.15 -14.06
CA PRO A 252 -12.92 -17.00 -15.03
C PRO A 252 -11.53 -16.49 -15.41
N ASN A 253 -11.26 -15.19 -15.23
CA ASN A 253 -9.97 -14.57 -15.49
C ASN A 253 -9.00 -14.62 -14.28
N GLY A 254 -9.40 -15.18 -13.14
CA GLY A 254 -8.58 -15.31 -11.93
C GLY A 254 -8.68 -14.13 -10.94
N SER A 255 -9.56 -13.15 -11.20
CA SER A 255 -9.75 -11.99 -10.32
C SER A 255 -11.02 -12.08 -9.47
N TRP A 256 -11.20 -11.11 -8.57
CA TRP A 256 -12.44 -10.90 -7.82
C TRP A 256 -12.93 -9.46 -8.03
N HIS A 257 -14.24 -9.28 -8.00
CA HIS A 257 -14.80 -7.93 -7.95
C HIS A 257 -14.39 -7.24 -6.65
N LEU A 258 -14.00 -5.97 -6.75
CA LEU A 258 -13.60 -5.21 -5.57
C LEU A 258 -14.74 -5.03 -4.56
N GLN A 259 -15.95 -4.75 -5.06
CA GLN A 259 -17.13 -4.46 -4.24
C GLN A 259 -18.31 -5.34 -4.62
N ARG A 260 -19.05 -5.81 -3.62
CA ARG A 260 -20.30 -6.59 -3.78
C ARG A 260 -21.39 -6.08 -2.84
N SER A 261 -22.63 -6.20 -3.28
CA SER A 261 -23.82 -5.89 -2.47
C SER A 261 -24.06 -6.99 -1.45
N CYS A 262 -24.13 -6.67 -0.16
CA CYS A 262 -24.48 -7.63 0.88
C CYS A 262 -25.94 -8.13 0.74
N LYS A 263 -26.82 -7.36 0.07
CA LYS A 263 -28.22 -7.71 -0.12
C LYS A 263 -28.42 -8.74 -1.24
N THR A 264 -27.68 -8.62 -2.33
CA THR A 264 -27.91 -9.42 -3.54
C THR A 264 -26.74 -10.33 -3.90
N GLY A 265 -25.55 -10.10 -3.32
CA GLY A 265 -24.29 -10.74 -3.71
C GLY A 265 -23.71 -10.22 -5.04
N GLU A 266 -24.41 -9.36 -5.75
CA GLU A 266 -24.00 -8.87 -7.06
C GLU A 266 -22.86 -7.84 -6.98
N PRO A 267 -21.98 -7.78 -8.00
CA PRO A 267 -20.92 -6.79 -8.07
C PRO A 267 -21.46 -5.35 -8.10
N ILE A 268 -20.79 -4.47 -7.38
CA ILE A 268 -20.91 -3.02 -7.49
C ILE A 268 -19.68 -2.54 -8.25
N ALA A 269 -19.82 -1.69 -9.28
CA ALA A 269 -18.73 -1.27 -10.16
C ALA A 269 -17.91 -2.48 -10.72
N PRO A 270 -18.52 -3.28 -11.63
CA PRO A 270 -17.99 -4.60 -12.02
C PRO A 270 -16.62 -4.57 -12.73
N ASN A 271 -16.17 -3.40 -13.20
CA ASN A 271 -14.85 -3.24 -13.81
C ASN A 271 -13.71 -3.12 -12.78
N TYR A 272 -14.03 -2.91 -11.50
CA TYR A 272 -13.05 -2.84 -10.43
C TYR A 272 -12.79 -4.23 -9.86
N VAL A 273 -11.52 -4.59 -9.80
CA VAL A 273 -11.06 -5.90 -9.33
C VAL A 273 -10.04 -5.75 -8.19
N SER A 274 -9.96 -6.75 -7.33
CA SER A 274 -9.05 -6.79 -6.20
C SER A 274 -8.30 -8.14 -6.17
N PRO A 275 -7.35 -8.38 -7.07
CA PRO A 275 -6.78 -9.72 -7.21
C PRO A 275 -5.63 -10.03 -6.23
N LEU A 276 -4.82 -9.04 -5.81
CA LEU A 276 -3.58 -9.31 -5.10
C LEU A 276 -3.57 -8.87 -3.65
N VAL A 277 -3.99 -7.63 -3.39
CA VAL A 277 -3.86 -7.02 -2.06
C VAL A 277 -4.65 -7.84 -1.05
N ASP A 278 -3.98 -8.33 -0.02
CA ASP A 278 -4.48 -9.18 1.05
C ASP A 278 -5.01 -10.56 0.63
N ILE A 279 -5.65 -10.71 -0.55
CA ILE A 279 -6.23 -11.99 -0.98
C ILE A 279 -5.14 -13.03 -1.25
N VAL A 280 -4.12 -12.70 -2.05
CA VAL A 280 -3.03 -13.64 -2.35
C VAL A 280 -2.20 -13.98 -1.11
N PRO A 281 -1.79 -13.03 -0.24
CA PRO A 281 -1.15 -13.35 1.03
C PRO A 281 -1.99 -14.28 1.92
N PHE A 282 -3.30 -14.05 2.02
CA PHE A 282 -4.20 -14.90 2.78
C PHE A 282 -4.29 -16.33 2.22
N LEU A 283 -4.51 -16.50 0.91
CA LEU A 283 -4.56 -17.81 0.27
C LEU A 283 -3.22 -18.57 0.39
N THR A 284 -2.11 -17.84 0.31
CA THR A 284 -0.77 -18.39 0.54
C THR A 284 -0.60 -18.88 1.97
N ALA A 285 -1.10 -18.13 2.96
CA ALA A 285 -1.08 -18.54 4.36
C ALA A 285 -1.98 -19.77 4.59
N LEU A 286 -3.16 -19.85 3.97
CA LEU A 286 -4.01 -21.05 3.99
C LEU A 286 -3.29 -22.26 3.40
N HIS A 287 -2.61 -22.13 2.26
CA HIS A 287 -1.81 -23.19 1.69
C HIS A 287 -0.72 -23.68 2.66
N ARG A 288 0.06 -22.78 3.23
CA ARG A 288 1.11 -23.11 4.21
C ARG A 288 0.55 -23.82 5.45
N ARG A 289 -0.65 -23.44 5.91
CA ARG A 289 -1.28 -23.99 7.11
C ARG A 289 -1.94 -25.36 6.87
N THR A 290 -2.48 -25.60 5.67
CA THR A 290 -3.31 -26.77 5.36
C THR A 290 -2.67 -27.76 4.39
N GLU A 291 -1.60 -27.37 3.70
CA GLU A 291 -0.94 -28.10 2.61
C GLU A 291 -1.89 -28.42 1.44
N ASP A 292 -3.04 -27.73 1.34
CA ASP A 292 -4.00 -27.90 0.26
C ASP A 292 -3.59 -27.07 -0.96
N GLU A 293 -3.19 -27.78 -2.03
CA GLU A 293 -2.72 -27.18 -3.29
C GLU A 293 -3.77 -26.32 -4.02
N ARG A 294 -5.06 -26.46 -3.68
CA ARG A 294 -6.11 -25.63 -4.28
C ARG A 294 -5.90 -24.14 -3.95
N TRP A 295 -5.41 -23.81 -2.76
CA TRP A 295 -5.12 -22.43 -2.36
C TRP A 295 -3.97 -21.85 -3.17
N ARG A 296 -2.92 -22.62 -3.40
CA ARG A 296 -1.81 -22.21 -4.26
C ARG A 296 -2.26 -21.98 -5.70
N ALA A 297 -3.02 -22.90 -6.26
CA ALA A 297 -3.55 -22.76 -7.61
C ALA A 297 -4.42 -21.50 -7.77
N LEU A 298 -5.23 -21.17 -6.75
CA LEU A 298 -6.05 -19.97 -6.74
C LEU A 298 -5.21 -18.69 -6.67
N SER A 299 -4.14 -18.67 -5.87
CA SER A 299 -3.17 -17.57 -5.82
C SER A 299 -2.48 -17.35 -7.17
N GLU A 300 -2.03 -18.43 -7.82
CA GLU A 300 -1.40 -18.35 -9.14
C GLU A 300 -2.36 -17.84 -10.22
N ASN A 301 -3.64 -18.19 -10.15
CA ASN A 301 -4.64 -17.63 -11.07
C ASN A 301 -4.77 -16.10 -10.92
N ALA A 302 -4.77 -15.59 -9.69
CA ALA A 302 -4.80 -14.16 -9.42
C ALA A 302 -3.53 -13.45 -9.93
N VAL A 303 -2.36 -14.04 -9.70
CA VAL A 303 -1.09 -13.54 -10.22
C VAL A 303 -1.10 -13.52 -11.75
N ASN A 304 -1.57 -14.58 -12.40
CA ASN A 304 -1.69 -14.65 -13.87
C ASN A 304 -2.63 -13.59 -14.43
N TYR A 305 -3.72 -13.27 -13.73
CA TYR A 305 -4.59 -12.15 -14.11
C TYR A 305 -3.78 -10.84 -14.17
N VAL A 306 -3.01 -10.52 -13.14
CA VAL A 306 -2.22 -9.29 -13.10
C VAL A 306 -1.15 -9.26 -14.20
N LEU A 307 -0.45 -10.38 -14.42
CA LEU A 307 0.55 -10.52 -15.50
C LEU A 307 -0.05 -10.30 -16.89
N ASN A 308 -1.29 -10.69 -17.10
CA ASN A 308 -1.97 -10.59 -18.40
C ASN A 308 -2.76 -9.30 -18.61
N THR A 309 -2.96 -8.49 -17.56
CA THR A 309 -3.75 -7.24 -17.60
C THR A 309 -2.94 -6.05 -17.12
N GLN A 310 -2.85 -5.81 -15.81
CA GLN A 310 -2.24 -4.61 -15.24
C GLN A 310 -0.76 -4.47 -15.61
N LEU A 311 0.02 -5.56 -15.61
CA LEU A 311 1.42 -5.51 -16.01
C LEU A 311 1.62 -5.14 -17.48
N ARG A 312 0.66 -5.47 -18.36
CA ARG A 312 0.75 -5.14 -19.79
C ARG A 312 0.44 -3.69 -20.08
N THR A 313 -0.37 -3.05 -19.27
CA THR A 313 -0.81 -1.67 -19.45
C THR A 313 -0.13 -0.70 -18.48
N TYR A 314 0.40 -1.19 -17.37
CA TYR A 314 0.86 -0.41 -16.22
C TYR A 314 -0.22 0.48 -15.62
N ASN A 315 -1.48 0.07 -15.75
CA ASN A 315 -2.60 0.75 -15.12
C ASN A 315 -2.86 0.19 -13.71
N TRP A 316 -2.24 0.82 -12.71
CA TRP A 316 -2.30 0.44 -11.29
C TRP A 316 -3.24 1.39 -10.53
N GLU A 317 -4.52 1.36 -10.85
CA GLU A 317 -5.51 2.18 -10.17
C GLU A 317 -5.65 1.83 -8.71
N ALA A 318 -6.01 2.83 -7.90
CA ALA A 318 -6.34 2.64 -6.49
C ALA A 318 -7.57 1.73 -6.34
N GLN A 319 -7.50 0.82 -5.38
CA GLN A 319 -8.54 -0.17 -5.11
C GLN A 319 -8.88 -0.16 -3.60
N PHE A 320 -9.38 1.00 -3.13
CA PHE A 320 -9.80 1.22 -1.75
C PHE A 320 -11.29 1.55 -1.68
N GLU A 321 -11.83 1.44 -0.47
CA GLU A 321 -13.22 1.73 -0.19
C GLU A 321 -13.63 3.19 -0.42
N ASP A 322 -12.70 4.11 -0.32
CA ASP A 322 -12.89 5.55 -0.50
C ASP A 322 -12.57 6.04 -1.92
N THR A 323 -12.05 5.16 -2.77
CA THR A 323 -11.71 5.49 -4.14
C THR A 323 -12.94 5.41 -5.03
N ALA A 324 -13.28 6.52 -5.68
CA ALA A 324 -14.28 6.55 -6.72
C ALA A 324 -13.78 5.81 -7.98
N VAL A 325 -14.72 5.19 -8.72
CA VAL A 325 -14.42 4.66 -10.06
C VAL A 325 -13.97 5.81 -10.96
N CYS A 326 -12.80 5.67 -11.57
CA CYS A 326 -12.18 6.69 -12.41
C CYS A 326 -11.74 6.12 -13.76
N ALA A 327 -11.36 7.00 -14.67
CA ALA A 327 -10.75 6.60 -15.93
C ALA A 327 -9.34 6.03 -15.71
N ASP A 328 -8.86 5.25 -16.68
CA ASP A 328 -7.53 4.64 -16.66
C ASP A 328 -6.43 5.67 -16.39
N TYR A 329 -5.49 5.30 -15.54
CA TYR A 329 -4.31 6.08 -15.12
C TYR A 329 -4.60 7.35 -14.29
N VAL A 330 -5.83 7.60 -13.91
CA VAL A 330 -6.18 8.82 -13.15
C VAL A 330 -5.84 8.70 -11.67
N ASN A 331 -5.98 7.50 -11.10
CA ASN A 331 -5.65 7.26 -9.69
C ASN A 331 -4.74 6.04 -9.51
N LEU A 332 -3.51 6.14 -9.96
CA LEU A 332 -2.51 5.08 -9.77
C LEU A 332 -2.10 4.92 -8.32
N THR A 333 -1.74 3.69 -7.95
CA THR A 333 -1.16 3.32 -6.65
C THR A 333 0.08 2.44 -6.82
N HIS A 334 0.81 2.24 -5.72
CA HIS A 334 1.94 1.30 -5.67
C HIS A 334 1.54 -0.09 -5.14
N PHE A 335 0.38 -0.24 -4.48
CA PHE A 335 0.06 -1.40 -3.64
C PHE A 335 0.13 -2.74 -4.38
N SER A 336 -0.64 -2.90 -5.47
CA SER A 336 -0.64 -4.16 -6.23
C SER A 336 0.70 -4.44 -6.90
N ALA A 337 1.41 -3.40 -7.36
CA ALA A 337 2.74 -3.54 -7.96
C ALA A 337 3.77 -4.04 -6.93
N VAL A 338 3.79 -3.45 -5.74
CA VAL A 338 4.68 -3.87 -4.64
C VAL A 338 4.30 -5.26 -4.13
N ALA A 339 3.00 -5.56 -4.00
CA ALA A 339 2.54 -6.89 -3.58
C ALA A 339 2.99 -7.98 -4.56
N LEU A 340 2.89 -7.76 -5.87
CA LEU A 340 3.37 -8.70 -6.88
C LEU A 340 4.89 -8.85 -6.85
N ALA A 341 5.63 -7.75 -6.70
CA ALA A 341 7.09 -7.79 -6.57
C ALA A 341 7.53 -8.59 -5.34
N THR A 342 6.89 -8.35 -4.20
CA THR A 342 7.13 -9.09 -2.94
C THR A 342 6.83 -10.57 -3.11
N TYR A 343 5.69 -10.92 -3.70
CA TYR A 343 5.33 -12.30 -3.98
C TYR A 343 6.37 -13.02 -4.85
N PHE A 344 6.86 -12.36 -5.92
CA PHE A 344 7.90 -12.95 -6.75
C PHE A 344 9.23 -13.10 -6.01
N ALA A 345 9.61 -12.13 -5.20
CA ALA A 345 10.83 -12.20 -4.40
C ALA A 345 10.79 -13.33 -3.35
N GLU A 346 9.62 -13.58 -2.76
CA GLU A 346 9.46 -14.61 -1.74
C GLU A 346 9.36 -16.04 -2.31
N PHE A 347 8.71 -16.22 -3.46
CA PHE A 347 8.38 -17.56 -3.96
C PHE A 347 9.11 -17.95 -5.25
N TYR A 348 9.72 -16.99 -5.94
CA TYR A 348 10.29 -17.20 -7.28
C TYR A 348 11.64 -16.51 -7.45
N ALA A 349 12.42 -16.40 -6.36
CA ALA A 349 13.73 -15.77 -6.36
C ALA A 349 14.70 -16.39 -7.39
N ASP A 350 14.56 -17.68 -7.66
CA ASP A 350 15.38 -18.42 -8.63
C ASP A 350 14.89 -18.32 -10.08
N GLU A 351 13.76 -17.60 -10.34
CA GLU A 351 13.21 -17.42 -11.69
C GLU A 351 13.58 -16.04 -12.26
N PRO A 352 14.57 -15.95 -13.20
CA PRO A 352 15.10 -14.68 -13.67
C PRO A 352 14.06 -13.73 -14.30
N GLU A 353 13.08 -14.26 -15.03
CA GLU A 353 12.03 -13.44 -15.67
C GLU A 353 11.06 -12.84 -14.65
N ARG A 354 10.66 -13.61 -13.63
CA ARG A 354 9.82 -13.10 -12.55
C ARG A 354 10.57 -12.06 -11.70
N MET A 355 11.85 -12.31 -11.43
CA MET A 355 12.70 -11.35 -10.71
C MET A 355 12.99 -10.09 -11.53
N LYS A 356 13.08 -10.18 -12.86
CA LYS A 356 13.14 -9.01 -13.73
C LYS A 356 11.85 -8.19 -13.62
N THR A 357 10.70 -8.84 -13.68
CA THR A 357 9.39 -8.20 -13.48
C THR A 357 9.30 -7.55 -12.09
N ALA A 358 9.72 -8.22 -11.02
CA ALA A 358 9.75 -7.67 -9.68
C ALA A 358 10.58 -6.38 -9.58
N ARG A 359 11.76 -6.35 -10.23
CA ARG A 359 12.60 -5.14 -10.31
C ARG A 359 11.89 -3.97 -11.01
N GLU A 360 11.22 -4.23 -12.12
CA GLU A 360 10.47 -3.19 -12.85
C GLU A 360 9.29 -2.65 -12.03
N LEU A 361 8.60 -3.51 -11.29
CA LEU A 361 7.49 -3.11 -10.41
C LEU A 361 7.99 -2.26 -9.23
N MET A 362 9.09 -2.66 -8.58
CA MET A 362 9.70 -1.85 -7.52
C MET A 362 10.24 -0.52 -8.05
N ARG A 363 10.81 -0.52 -9.27
CA ARG A 363 11.22 0.72 -9.95
C ARG A 363 10.04 1.64 -10.21
N TYR A 364 8.90 1.11 -10.66
CA TYR A 364 7.66 1.89 -10.82
C TYR A 364 7.22 2.50 -9.49
N ALA A 365 7.16 1.69 -8.42
CA ALA A 365 6.72 2.16 -7.11
C ALA A 365 7.65 3.26 -6.56
N GLU A 366 8.96 3.07 -6.70
CA GLU A 366 9.96 4.06 -6.30
C GLU A 366 9.84 5.35 -7.13
N ASP A 367 9.79 5.23 -8.46
CA ASP A 367 9.75 6.37 -9.39
C ASP A 367 8.54 7.27 -9.18
N GLN A 368 7.38 6.68 -8.91
CA GLN A 368 6.12 7.41 -8.87
C GLN A 368 5.68 7.80 -7.45
N PHE A 369 6.15 7.10 -6.42
CA PHE A 369 5.63 7.27 -5.06
C PHE A 369 6.68 7.56 -3.99
N VAL A 370 7.98 7.35 -4.23
CA VAL A 370 9.01 7.66 -3.24
C VAL A 370 9.58 9.06 -3.44
N VAL A 371 9.71 9.78 -2.34
CA VAL A 371 10.39 11.07 -2.28
C VAL A 371 11.61 10.94 -1.37
N TRP A 372 12.79 10.83 -1.96
CA TRP A 372 14.03 10.68 -1.21
C TRP A 372 14.47 11.98 -0.54
N LYS A 373 14.37 13.09 -1.24
CA LYS A 373 14.66 14.43 -0.72
C LYS A 373 13.89 15.51 -1.46
N ARG A 374 13.86 16.72 -0.91
CA ARG A 374 13.36 17.92 -1.58
C ARG A 374 14.43 18.51 -2.53
N PRO A 375 14.06 19.30 -3.55
CA PRO A 375 12.68 19.67 -3.91
C PRO A 375 11.94 18.54 -4.59
N TYR A 376 10.60 18.58 -4.54
CA TYR A 376 9.81 17.71 -5.37
C TYR A 376 8.47 18.41 -5.71
N SER A 377 7.92 18.11 -6.90
CA SER A 377 6.69 18.73 -7.34
C SER A 377 5.51 17.80 -7.21
N VAL A 378 4.49 18.29 -6.52
CA VAL A 378 3.12 17.80 -6.71
C VAL A 378 2.35 18.96 -7.30
N ALA A 379 1.79 18.80 -8.46
CA ALA A 379 1.16 19.84 -9.25
C ALA A 379 0.03 20.62 -8.54
N SER A 380 -0.42 20.23 -7.35
CA SER A 380 -1.58 20.79 -6.68
C SER A 380 -1.46 21.02 -5.17
N ARG A 381 -0.31 20.76 -4.53
CA ARG A 381 -0.19 20.86 -3.07
C ARG A 381 1.12 21.48 -2.62
N ASP A 382 1.06 22.32 -1.58
CA ASP A 382 2.24 22.77 -0.87
C ASP A 382 2.91 21.58 -0.16
N ASN A 383 4.13 21.28 -0.59
CA ASN A 383 4.93 20.18 -0.05
C ASN A 383 6.06 20.66 0.88
N SER A 384 6.10 21.95 1.21
CA SER A 384 7.14 22.56 2.06
C SER A 384 7.20 21.95 3.45
N SER A 385 6.06 21.42 3.93
CA SER A 385 5.92 20.80 5.27
C SER A 385 6.16 19.28 5.30
N TRP A 386 6.48 18.65 4.17
CA TRP A 386 6.65 17.20 4.11
C TRP A 386 8.00 16.76 4.68
N HIS A 387 7.97 15.61 5.38
CA HIS A 387 9.16 14.96 5.91
C HIS A 387 9.63 13.88 4.95
N THR A 388 10.89 13.94 4.58
CA THR A 388 11.53 13.00 3.63
C THR A 388 12.75 12.33 4.27
N PRO A 389 13.10 11.08 3.84
CA PRO A 389 12.44 10.29 2.81
C PRO A 389 11.05 9.79 3.22
N CYS A 390 10.15 9.59 2.24
CA CYS A 390 8.78 9.13 2.48
C CYS A 390 8.22 8.47 1.22
N ALA A 391 7.06 7.81 1.37
CA ALA A 391 6.27 7.37 0.23
C ALA A 391 4.85 7.94 0.26
N LEU A 392 4.33 8.20 -0.94
CA LEU A 392 3.01 8.77 -1.19
C LEU A 392 1.99 7.65 -1.37
N GLU A 393 0.72 7.90 -1.02
CA GLU A 393 -0.30 6.87 -1.02
C GLU A 393 -0.79 6.49 -2.42
N GLN A 394 -1.42 7.47 -3.10
CA GLN A 394 -2.07 7.28 -4.40
C GLN A 394 -2.26 8.63 -5.09
N TYR A 395 -2.55 8.66 -6.38
CA TYR A 395 -2.63 9.94 -7.10
C TYR A 395 -3.76 10.86 -6.61
N PHE A 396 -4.93 10.33 -6.24
CA PHE A 396 -6.01 11.16 -5.65
C PHE A 396 -5.63 11.70 -4.28
N TRP A 397 -4.84 10.94 -3.54
CA TRP A 397 -4.37 11.28 -2.20
C TRP A 397 -2.84 11.27 -2.16
N TYR A 398 -2.26 12.16 -2.95
CA TYR A 398 -0.82 12.20 -3.19
C TYR A 398 -0.11 12.93 -2.05
N VAL A 399 -0.05 12.28 -0.89
CA VAL A 399 0.54 12.76 0.37
C VAL A 399 1.40 11.69 1.01
N PRO A 400 2.41 12.07 1.81
CA PRO A 400 3.24 11.11 2.54
C PRO A 400 2.45 10.38 3.62
N ILE A 401 2.46 9.05 3.56
CA ILE A 401 1.74 8.17 4.49
C ILE A 401 2.72 7.16 5.09
N ASP A 402 2.60 6.91 6.41
CA ASP A 402 3.44 5.95 7.14
C ASP A 402 3.32 4.53 6.58
N SER A 403 2.12 4.03 6.37
CA SER A 403 1.86 2.69 5.85
C SER A 403 2.33 2.51 4.40
N SER A 404 2.24 3.53 3.55
CA SER A 404 2.81 3.50 2.19
C SER A 404 4.34 3.42 2.24
N THR A 405 4.95 4.21 3.13
CA THR A 405 6.40 4.18 3.36
C THR A 405 6.85 2.80 3.84
N ALA A 406 6.13 2.21 4.80
CA ALA A 406 6.38 0.86 5.30
C ALA A 406 6.21 -0.20 4.19
N GLY A 407 5.13 -0.12 3.40
CA GLY A 407 4.86 -1.08 2.33
C GLY A 407 5.93 -1.12 1.26
N ILE A 408 6.41 0.05 0.82
CA ILE A 408 7.52 0.12 -0.15
C ILE A 408 8.84 -0.39 0.48
N ALA A 409 9.09 -0.08 1.76
CA ALA A 409 10.26 -0.62 2.47
C ALA A 409 10.20 -2.15 2.58
N GLN A 410 9.05 -2.74 2.86
CA GLN A 410 8.84 -4.19 2.84
C GLN A 410 9.16 -4.79 1.47
N GLY A 411 8.71 -4.14 0.39
CA GLY A 411 9.04 -4.57 -0.98
C GLY A 411 10.55 -4.53 -1.25
N PHE A 412 11.24 -3.47 -0.84
CA PHE A 412 12.71 -3.39 -0.95
C PHE A 412 13.40 -4.48 -0.11
N LEU A 413 12.94 -4.74 1.11
CA LEU A 413 13.48 -5.84 1.94
C LEU A 413 13.30 -7.20 1.25
N ALA A 414 12.14 -7.48 0.68
CA ALA A 414 11.89 -8.72 -0.06
C ALA A 414 12.84 -8.87 -1.24
N MET A 415 13.06 -7.80 -2.01
CA MET A 415 14.04 -7.79 -3.11
C MET A 415 15.47 -8.05 -2.63
N TYR A 416 15.89 -7.47 -1.50
CA TYR A 416 17.19 -7.75 -0.89
C TYR A 416 17.34 -9.23 -0.52
N LYS A 417 16.35 -9.79 0.19
CA LYS A 417 16.31 -11.21 0.59
C LYS A 417 16.38 -12.16 -0.60
N ALA A 418 15.83 -11.77 -1.73
CA ALA A 418 15.90 -12.50 -3.00
C ALA A 418 17.23 -12.31 -3.77
N GLY A 419 18.25 -11.72 -3.14
CA GLY A 419 19.57 -11.51 -3.78
C GLY A 419 19.66 -10.30 -4.70
N GLY A 420 18.76 -9.33 -4.57
CA GLY A 420 18.75 -8.10 -5.39
C GLY A 420 19.88 -7.11 -5.12
N GLY A 421 20.65 -7.33 -4.04
CA GLY A 421 21.82 -6.52 -3.67
C GLY A 421 21.55 -5.45 -2.61
N ASP A 422 22.63 -4.94 -2.02
CA ASP A 422 22.64 -4.08 -0.83
C ASP A 422 21.91 -2.75 -1.02
N LEU A 423 21.80 -2.25 -2.25
CA LEU A 423 21.06 -1.03 -2.53
C LEU A 423 19.57 -1.12 -2.10
N TYR A 424 18.95 -2.30 -2.25
CA TYR A 424 17.58 -2.50 -1.80
C TYR A 424 17.46 -2.44 -0.28
N LEU A 425 18.43 -3.02 0.44
CA LEU A 425 18.48 -2.92 1.90
C LEU A 425 18.71 -1.48 2.36
N ALA A 426 19.63 -0.75 1.72
CA ALA A 426 19.89 0.66 2.03
C ALA A 426 18.63 1.52 1.84
N LYS A 427 17.85 1.30 0.77
CA LYS A 427 16.58 1.97 0.54
C LYS A 427 15.52 1.63 1.58
N ALA A 428 15.41 0.35 1.96
CA ALA A 428 14.49 -0.08 3.01
C ALA A 428 14.83 0.56 4.35
N ARG A 429 16.13 0.57 4.72
CA ARG A 429 16.62 1.21 5.94
C ARG A 429 16.32 2.70 5.95
N ALA A 430 16.62 3.43 4.88
CA ALA A 430 16.38 4.87 4.81
C ALA A 430 14.91 5.25 5.09
N LEU A 431 13.96 4.47 4.59
CA LEU A 431 12.53 4.66 4.87
C LEU A 431 12.17 4.33 6.32
N MET A 432 12.75 3.26 6.88
CA MET A 432 12.47 2.86 8.27
C MET A 432 13.22 3.73 9.29
N ASP A 433 14.42 4.22 8.98
CA ASP A 433 15.12 5.21 9.80
C ASP A 433 14.29 6.48 9.92
N GLN A 434 13.73 6.97 8.80
CA GLN A 434 12.81 8.10 8.82
C GLN A 434 11.54 7.80 9.62
N MET A 435 11.02 6.57 9.60
CA MET A 435 9.88 6.15 10.43
C MET A 435 10.17 6.39 11.91
N THR A 436 11.37 6.01 12.40
CA THR A 436 11.77 6.26 13.79
C THR A 436 11.86 7.75 14.12
N ARG A 437 12.24 8.58 13.15
CA ARG A 437 12.33 10.04 13.29
C ARG A 437 10.96 10.73 13.31
N MET A 438 9.95 10.10 12.70
CA MET A 438 8.57 10.59 12.72
C MET A 438 7.83 10.26 14.01
N GLN A 439 8.31 9.29 14.80
CA GLN A 439 7.69 8.90 16.05
C GLN A 439 7.62 10.06 17.03
N ARG A 440 6.45 10.33 17.60
CA ARG A 440 6.21 11.36 18.59
C ARG A 440 6.72 10.92 19.97
N GLU A 441 6.85 11.86 20.90
CA GLU A 441 7.32 11.59 22.28
C GLU A 441 6.42 10.58 23.03
N ASP A 442 5.11 10.61 22.77
CA ASP A 442 4.13 9.68 23.33
C ASP A 442 4.20 8.27 22.75
N GLY A 443 5.03 8.04 21.74
CA GLY A 443 5.20 6.77 21.03
C GLY A 443 4.37 6.64 19.74
N ARG A 444 3.48 7.57 19.44
CA ARG A 444 2.67 7.57 18.22
C ARG A 444 3.53 7.77 16.96
N ILE A 445 3.32 6.96 15.93
CA ILE A 445 3.80 7.20 14.58
C ILE A 445 2.64 7.84 13.81
N PRO A 446 2.75 9.11 13.37
CA PRO A 446 1.65 9.81 12.71
C PRO A 446 1.39 9.21 11.33
N THR A 447 0.10 9.12 10.94
CA THR A 447 -0.28 8.61 9.62
C THR A 447 0.27 9.48 8.50
N HIS A 448 0.13 10.81 8.64
CA HIS A 448 0.58 11.77 7.62
C HIS A 448 1.89 12.45 8.05
N TRP A 449 2.87 12.47 7.15
CA TRP A 449 4.18 13.07 7.43
C TRP A 449 4.26 14.51 6.91
N MET A 450 3.34 15.33 7.39
CA MET A 450 3.22 16.74 7.07
C MET A 450 3.03 17.56 8.35
N ASN A 451 3.61 18.78 8.40
CA ASN A 451 3.43 19.70 9.52
C ASN A 451 2.16 20.54 9.34
N THR A 452 1.00 19.91 9.33
CA THR A 452 -0.29 20.58 9.23
C THR A 452 -1.20 20.13 10.37
N GLU A 453 -2.05 21.04 10.87
CA GLU A 453 -3.01 20.72 11.92
C GLU A 453 -3.98 19.59 11.49
N GLU A 454 -4.38 19.57 10.23
CA GLU A 454 -5.23 18.54 9.65
C GLU A 454 -4.54 17.17 9.67
N ALA A 455 -3.26 17.11 9.33
CA ALA A 455 -2.47 15.88 9.36
C ALA A 455 -2.35 15.31 10.78
N GLU A 456 -2.18 16.16 11.79
CA GLU A 456 -2.11 15.71 13.19
C GLU A 456 -3.45 15.17 13.72
N LYS A 457 -4.57 15.65 13.21
CA LYS A 457 -5.91 15.19 13.61
C LYS A 457 -6.35 13.93 12.88
N ASN A 458 -5.82 13.67 11.69
CA ASN A 458 -6.20 12.53 10.86
C ASN A 458 -5.23 11.36 11.11
N PHE A 459 -5.50 10.61 12.18
CA PHE A 459 -4.66 9.50 12.63
C PHE A 459 -5.38 8.15 12.51
N TRP A 460 -4.73 7.19 11.84
CA TRP A 460 -5.26 5.85 11.59
C TRP A 460 -4.38 4.79 12.27
N PHE A 461 -4.91 4.13 13.29
CA PHE A 461 -4.18 3.09 14.02
C PHE A 461 -3.77 1.91 13.15
N ASN A 462 -4.60 1.49 12.18
CA ASN A 462 -4.23 0.42 11.26
C ASN A 462 -2.98 0.73 10.43
N CYS A 463 -2.78 1.99 10.05
CA CYS A 463 -1.57 2.43 9.34
C CYS A 463 -0.35 2.31 10.26
N MET A 464 -0.43 2.83 11.49
CA MET A 464 0.63 2.71 12.50
C MET A 464 0.95 1.24 12.80
N PHE A 465 -0.05 0.37 12.96
CA PHE A 465 0.16 -1.05 13.25
C PHE A 465 0.88 -1.76 12.11
N TYR A 466 0.51 -1.47 10.86
CA TYR A 466 1.22 -2.00 9.70
C TYR A 466 2.69 -1.53 9.67
N SER A 467 2.94 -0.24 9.96
CA SER A 467 4.28 0.34 10.04
C SER A 467 5.12 -0.34 11.13
N CYS A 468 4.54 -0.61 12.30
CA CYS A 468 5.20 -1.35 13.38
C CYS A 468 5.60 -2.76 12.96
N ARG A 469 4.72 -3.48 12.24
CA ARG A 469 5.04 -4.82 11.74
C ARG A 469 6.24 -4.80 10.78
N VAL A 470 6.34 -3.80 9.92
CA VAL A 470 7.49 -3.68 9.02
C VAL A 470 8.77 -3.30 9.77
N LEU A 471 8.69 -2.44 10.78
CA LEU A 471 9.82 -2.16 11.69
C LEU A 471 10.33 -3.45 12.36
N GLU A 472 9.43 -4.31 12.84
CA GLU A 472 9.82 -5.62 13.40
C GLU A 472 10.51 -6.52 12.37
N MET A 473 9.97 -6.58 11.14
CA MET A 473 10.59 -7.36 10.06
C MET A 473 11.98 -6.84 9.68
N MET A 474 12.23 -5.56 9.86
CA MET A 474 13.50 -4.89 9.56
C MET A 474 14.48 -4.89 10.73
N ALA A 475 14.08 -5.31 11.94
CA ALA A 475 14.88 -5.15 13.16
C ALA A 475 16.24 -5.86 13.08
N GLU A 476 16.32 -7.04 12.46
CA GLU A 476 17.57 -7.79 12.28
C GLU A 476 18.48 -7.20 11.20
N TYR A 477 17.98 -6.27 10.39
CA TYR A 477 18.69 -5.62 9.29
C TYR A 477 19.08 -4.18 9.59
N GLN A 478 18.79 -3.69 10.79
CA GLN A 478 19.22 -2.35 11.22
C GLN A 478 20.73 -2.34 11.48
N ASP A 479 21.41 -1.26 11.11
CA ASP A 479 22.82 -1.08 11.48
C ASP A 479 22.95 -0.93 13.00
N THR A 480 23.86 -1.68 13.60
CA THR A 480 24.04 -1.77 15.06
C THR A 480 24.85 -0.62 15.66
N GLU A 481 25.33 0.32 14.85
CA GLU A 481 26.02 1.53 15.31
C GLU A 481 25.00 2.64 15.58
N LEU A 482 24.22 2.50 16.66
CA LEU A 482 23.38 3.56 17.24
C LEU A 482 24.03 4.13 18.49
#